data_68779c2202f46c12e60dd4a80ed15046
#
_entry.id   68779c2202f46c12e60dd4a80ed15046
#
_cell.length_a   1.000
_cell.length_b   1.000
_cell.length_c   1.000
_cell.angle_alpha   90.00
_cell.angle_beta   90.00
_cell.angle_gamma   90.00
#
_symmetry.space_group_name_H-M   'P 1'
#
loop_
_entity.id
_entity.type
_entity.pdbx_description
1 polymer ?
#
loop_
_entity_poly.entity_id
_entity_poly.type
_entity_poly.pdbx_seq_one_letter_code
_entity_poly.pdbx_strand_id
1 'polypeptide(L)'
;MKRLIYTLCLIIGCATLSEAKVLSGHNSRLTDNWLYRRGDIGNIWEAVRPAAPGSSECVPLWTPVTLPHCFNATDAVDPDMNYYQGPGWYKTLLDIQNPYPNGRILLDFEGAGQKTEVYIYTTRVASHIGGYDEWTADITEAVQAFVSTPECVQRFGGKVPLSIRCDNSRDAEMIPSDLSDFNVYGGLYRYLNLAYVPEVSIDRVQIDAVLDKNLKKATLAVQAFFYNPSDIRKTTAHIIVKSPSGKIILNEEKEVMPLGKASLLTANIQKPELWSDEDPALYTCEITLHHNGQEQKAIERFGFRHFEFVEKDHSASTVPAFCCAVHTATKTMRA
;
A
#
# COMPACT_ATOMS: atom_id res chain seq x y z
N MET A 1 -47.22 37.97 -5.39
CA MET A 1 -46.83 36.62 -4.92
C MET A 1 -45.82 36.07 -5.90
N LYS A 2 -44.51 36.23 -5.60
CA LYS A 2 -43.42 35.69 -6.42
C LYS A 2 -42.93 34.42 -5.74
N ARG A 3 -43.07 33.27 -6.41
CA ARG A 3 -42.53 31.99 -5.98
C ARG A 3 -41.04 31.99 -6.21
N LEU A 4 -40.30 31.88 -5.14
CA LEU A 4 -38.85 31.65 -5.15
C LEU A 4 -38.62 30.16 -5.35
N ILE A 5 -38.09 29.76 -6.50
CA ILE A 5 -37.65 28.39 -6.79
C ILE A 5 -36.21 28.32 -6.34
N TYR A 6 -35.95 27.62 -5.24
CA TYR A 6 -34.59 27.25 -4.84
C TYR A 6 -34.17 26.05 -5.68
N THR A 7 -33.29 26.29 -6.64
CA THR A 7 -32.56 25.22 -7.32
C THR A 7 -31.45 24.75 -6.39
N LEU A 8 -31.67 23.61 -5.78
CA LEU A 8 -30.66 22.89 -5.00
C LEU A 8 -29.66 22.29 -5.99
N CYS A 9 -28.56 22.98 -6.24
CA CYS A 9 -27.40 22.38 -6.94
C CYS A 9 -26.77 21.33 -6.03
N LEU A 10 -27.09 20.07 -6.29
CA LEU A 10 -26.40 18.95 -5.73
C LEU A 10 -25.01 18.90 -6.38
N ILE A 11 -24.02 19.48 -5.73
CA ILE A 11 -22.62 19.28 -6.08
C ILE A 11 -22.29 17.85 -5.66
N ILE A 12 -22.47 16.91 -6.58
CA ILE A 12 -21.85 15.60 -6.48
C ILE A 12 -20.35 15.84 -6.67
N GLY A 13 -19.65 16.03 -5.57
CA GLY A 13 -18.21 16.00 -5.55
C GLY A 13 -17.81 14.61 -6.01
N CYS A 14 -17.36 14.51 -7.26
CA CYS A 14 -16.63 13.36 -7.75
C CYS A 14 -15.31 13.37 -6.98
N ALA A 15 -15.29 12.78 -5.78
CA ALA A 15 -14.07 12.39 -5.13
C ALA A 15 -13.44 11.36 -6.08
N THR A 16 -12.48 11.78 -6.86
CA THR A 16 -11.51 10.89 -7.48
C THR A 16 -10.77 10.26 -6.32
N LEU A 17 -11.27 9.12 -5.84
CA LEU A 17 -10.51 8.21 -5.03
C LEU A 17 -9.29 7.86 -5.87
N SER A 18 -8.16 8.49 -5.57
CA SER A 18 -6.86 7.92 -5.88
C SER A 18 -6.86 6.61 -5.12
N GLU A 19 -7.25 5.53 -5.78
CA GLU A 19 -7.09 4.20 -5.24
C GLU A 19 -5.58 3.98 -5.13
N ALA A 20 -5.05 4.26 -3.93
CA ALA A 20 -3.80 3.67 -3.53
C ALA A 20 -3.94 2.19 -3.79
N LYS A 21 -2.92 1.56 -4.41
CA LYS A 21 -2.89 0.14 -4.73
C LYS A 21 -3.05 -0.65 -3.45
N VAL A 22 -4.28 -0.92 -3.14
CA VAL A 22 -4.65 -1.68 -1.96
C VAL A 22 -4.50 -3.14 -2.33
N LEU A 23 -3.75 -3.89 -1.51
CA LEU A 23 -3.82 -5.34 -1.52
C LEU A 23 -5.28 -5.72 -1.61
N SER A 24 -5.67 -6.37 -2.71
CA SER A 24 -7.06 -6.72 -2.97
C SER A 24 -7.53 -7.78 -1.99
N GLY A 25 -8.07 -7.33 -0.89
CA GLY A 25 -8.57 -8.12 0.23
C GLY A 25 -9.43 -7.23 1.12
N HIS A 26 -9.87 -7.76 2.24
CA HIS A 26 -10.48 -6.95 3.27
C HIS A 26 -9.38 -6.15 3.96
N ASN A 27 -9.42 -4.83 3.84
CA ASN A 27 -8.48 -3.95 4.50
C ASN A 27 -9.19 -2.81 5.23
N SER A 28 -8.49 -2.32 6.25
CA SER A 28 -8.92 -1.16 7.01
C SER A 28 -7.72 -0.28 7.33
N ARG A 29 -7.90 1.02 7.20
CA ARG A 29 -6.91 2.00 7.65
C ARG A 29 -6.86 2.06 9.16
N LEU A 30 -5.65 2.01 9.71
CA LEU A 30 -5.40 2.12 11.14
C LEU A 30 -5.14 3.58 11.50
N THR A 31 -6.18 4.40 11.56
CA THR A 31 -6.06 5.85 11.81
C THR A 31 -6.10 6.22 13.28
N ASP A 32 -6.96 5.59 14.07
CA ASP A 32 -7.31 6.01 15.39
C ASP A 32 -6.76 5.11 16.50
N ASN A 33 -6.87 5.58 17.75
CA ASN A 33 -6.48 4.85 18.97
C ASN A 33 -4.98 4.53 19.05
N TRP A 34 -4.14 5.40 18.48
CA TRP A 34 -2.70 5.30 18.63
C TRP A 34 -2.19 6.11 19.81
N LEU A 35 -1.16 5.56 20.42
CA LEU A 35 -0.34 6.23 21.42
C LEU A 35 1.07 6.36 20.89
N TYR A 36 1.64 7.55 20.98
CA TYR A 36 2.97 7.90 20.51
C TYR A 36 3.87 8.31 21.68
N ARG A 37 5.15 8.00 21.57
CA ARG A 37 6.20 8.50 22.45
C ARG A 37 7.46 8.85 21.65
N ARG A 38 7.99 10.06 21.85
CA ARG A 38 9.28 10.49 21.31
C ARG A 38 10.41 9.89 22.15
N GLY A 39 11.49 9.47 21.52
CA GLY A 39 12.65 8.85 22.16
C GLY A 39 12.56 7.35 22.29
N ASP A 40 13.63 6.74 22.77
CA ASP A 40 13.65 5.30 23.01
C ASP A 40 12.95 4.92 24.30
N ILE A 41 12.41 3.71 24.36
CA ILE A 41 11.74 3.15 25.52
C ILE A 41 12.61 2.12 26.26
N GLY A 42 13.85 1.91 25.80
CA GLY A 42 14.79 0.94 26.35
C GLY A 42 14.57 -0.49 25.86
N ASN A 43 13.37 -1.03 26.03
CA ASN A 43 13.00 -2.34 25.48
C ASN A 43 11.49 -2.42 25.19
N ILE A 44 11.11 -3.39 24.37
CA ILE A 44 9.72 -3.58 23.92
C ILE A 44 8.73 -3.83 25.06
N TRP A 45 9.17 -4.36 26.20
CA TRP A 45 8.31 -4.61 27.34
C TRP A 45 7.66 -3.32 27.85
N GLU A 46 8.34 -2.18 27.74
CA GLU A 46 7.81 -0.88 28.14
C GLU A 46 6.62 -0.42 27.26
N ALA A 47 6.53 -0.93 26.05
CA ALA A 47 5.39 -0.64 25.18
C ALA A 47 4.13 -1.43 25.60
N VAL A 48 4.30 -2.65 26.07
CA VAL A 48 3.20 -3.60 26.30
C VAL A 48 2.84 -3.81 27.76
N ARG A 49 3.68 -3.36 28.72
CA ARG A 49 3.33 -3.51 30.13
C ARG A 49 2.08 -2.69 30.46
N PRO A 50 1.18 -3.23 31.29
CA PRO A 50 0.03 -2.47 31.78
C PRO A 50 0.51 -1.32 32.66
N ALA A 51 -0.24 -0.20 32.67
CA ALA A 51 -0.07 0.81 33.70
C ALA A 51 -0.40 0.18 35.05
N ALA A 52 0.54 0.29 36.03
CA ALA A 52 0.28 -0.21 37.34
C ALA A 52 -0.82 0.64 38.01
N PRO A 53 -1.90 0.06 38.50
CA PRO A 53 -2.95 0.82 39.18
C PRO A 53 -2.37 1.62 40.37
N GLY A 54 -2.51 2.95 40.34
CA GLY A 54 -2.11 3.83 41.45
C GLY A 54 -0.61 4.15 41.52
N SER A 55 0.24 3.74 40.59
CA SER A 55 1.63 4.15 40.59
C SER A 55 1.78 5.52 39.91
N SER A 56 2.33 6.48 40.64
CA SER A 56 2.86 7.74 40.13
C SER A 56 4.25 7.55 39.48
N GLU A 57 4.72 6.31 39.41
CA GLU A 57 6.02 5.99 38.83
C GLU A 57 6.01 6.16 37.34
N CYS A 58 6.92 6.95 36.88
CA CYS A 58 7.45 7.14 35.52
C CYS A 58 6.98 6.14 34.46
N VAL A 59 5.66 6.04 34.28
CA VAL A 59 5.11 5.45 33.05
C VAL A 59 5.54 6.38 31.94
N PRO A 60 6.22 5.88 30.89
CA PRO A 60 6.53 6.69 29.74
C PRO A 60 5.27 7.44 29.33
N LEU A 61 5.36 8.77 29.24
CA LEU A 61 4.24 9.59 28.79
C LEU A 61 3.95 9.25 27.34
N TRP A 62 2.88 8.53 27.12
CA TRP A 62 2.35 8.24 25.80
C TRP A 62 1.31 9.30 25.45
N THR A 63 1.45 9.91 24.28
CA THR A 63 0.54 10.94 23.77
C THR A 63 -0.43 10.31 22.77
N PRO A 64 -1.74 10.51 22.90
CA PRO A 64 -2.69 10.11 21.88
C PRO A 64 -2.42 10.82 20.58
N VAL A 65 -2.42 10.05 19.45
CA VAL A 65 -2.25 10.58 18.11
C VAL A 65 -3.17 9.85 17.15
N THR A 66 -3.40 10.46 15.98
CA THR A 66 -4.05 9.84 14.82
C THR A 66 -3.03 9.68 13.70
N LEU A 67 -3.15 8.62 12.91
CA LEU A 67 -2.33 8.44 11.72
C LEU A 67 -3.00 9.06 10.48
N PRO A 68 -2.23 9.61 9.54
CA PRO A 68 -0.76 9.74 9.52
C PRO A 68 -0.22 10.71 10.58
N HIS A 69 0.94 10.39 11.16
CA HIS A 69 1.59 11.23 12.17
C HIS A 69 3.10 11.35 11.90
N CYS A 70 3.55 12.58 11.73
CA CYS A 70 4.97 12.92 11.61
C CYS A 70 5.43 13.58 12.90
N PHE A 71 6.37 12.96 13.62
CA PHE A 71 6.77 13.43 14.94
C PHE A 71 7.70 14.65 14.95
N ASN A 72 8.19 15.06 13.79
CA ASN A 72 9.02 16.25 13.60
C ASN A 72 8.47 17.18 12.49
N ALA A 73 7.16 17.18 12.29
CA ALA A 73 6.50 17.95 11.22
C ALA A 73 6.72 19.45 11.33
N THR A 74 6.87 19.97 12.54
CA THR A 74 7.00 21.42 12.81
C THR A 74 8.44 21.87 13.00
N ASP A 75 9.39 20.97 13.13
CA ASP A 75 10.78 21.31 13.43
C ASP A 75 11.42 22.21 12.34
N ALA A 76 11.00 22.05 11.08
CA ALA A 76 11.54 22.84 9.97
C ALA A 76 11.00 24.28 9.90
N VAL A 77 9.97 24.61 10.65
CA VAL A 77 9.35 25.95 10.65
C VAL A 77 9.69 26.78 11.89
N ASP A 78 10.31 26.17 12.88
CA ASP A 78 10.78 26.83 14.10
C ASP A 78 12.31 27.03 14.02
N PRO A 79 12.81 28.27 13.83
CA PRO A 79 14.24 28.53 13.67
C PRO A 79 15.04 28.25 14.93
N ASP A 80 14.42 28.18 16.10
CA ASP A 80 15.06 27.94 17.38
C ASP A 80 15.12 26.45 17.75
N MET A 81 14.47 25.57 16.93
CA MET A 81 14.49 24.13 17.14
C MET A 81 15.43 23.40 16.18
N ASN A 82 16.23 22.51 16.74
CA ASN A 82 16.95 21.53 15.93
C ASN A 82 16.01 20.47 15.41
N TYR A 83 16.20 19.99 14.19
CA TYR A 83 15.47 18.86 13.64
C TYR A 83 15.66 17.64 14.53
N TYR A 84 14.56 17.09 15.01
CA TYR A 84 14.61 15.87 15.79
C TYR A 84 15.07 14.71 14.90
N GLN A 85 16.08 14.02 15.38
CA GLN A 85 16.62 12.80 14.80
C GLN A 85 16.74 11.75 15.90
N GLY A 86 16.06 10.65 15.69
CA GLY A 86 15.99 9.60 16.67
C GLY A 86 14.72 8.76 16.59
N PRO A 87 14.56 7.81 17.51
CA PRO A 87 13.41 6.91 17.52
C PRO A 87 12.14 7.60 18.00
N GLY A 88 11.02 7.15 17.46
CA GLY A 88 9.69 7.39 17.97
C GLY A 88 8.91 6.07 17.99
N TRP A 89 8.18 5.84 19.05
CA TRP A 89 7.40 4.62 19.26
C TRP A 89 5.92 4.89 19.15
N TYR A 90 5.23 3.99 18.48
CA TYR A 90 3.79 3.95 18.31
C TYR A 90 3.24 2.66 18.88
N LYS A 91 2.07 2.69 19.49
CA LYS A 91 1.37 1.48 19.90
C LYS A 91 -0.14 1.61 19.77
N THR A 92 -0.78 0.48 19.50
CA THR A 92 -2.23 0.33 19.45
C THR A 92 -2.63 -1.11 19.77
N LEU A 93 -3.92 -1.38 19.86
CA LEU A 93 -4.50 -2.71 20.01
C LEU A 93 -5.32 -3.06 18.78
N LEU A 94 -4.94 -4.12 18.09
CA LEU A 94 -5.67 -4.62 16.93
C LEU A 94 -6.83 -5.52 17.35
N ASP A 95 -7.98 -5.29 16.74
CA ASP A 95 -9.09 -6.23 16.75
C ASP A 95 -9.01 -7.08 15.47
N ILE A 96 -8.62 -8.34 15.62
CA ILE A 96 -8.34 -9.21 14.48
C ILE A 96 -9.58 -9.99 14.09
N GLN A 97 -10.07 -9.75 12.88
CA GLN A 97 -11.26 -10.40 12.32
C GLN A 97 -10.99 -10.86 10.90
N ASN A 98 -10.12 -11.88 10.75
CA ASN A 98 -9.77 -12.41 9.44
C ASN A 98 -10.94 -13.21 8.84
N PRO A 99 -11.54 -12.76 7.72
CA PRO A 99 -12.65 -13.47 7.10
C PRO A 99 -12.23 -14.71 6.29
N TYR A 100 -10.91 -14.87 6.05
CA TYR A 100 -10.40 -15.96 5.24
C TYR A 100 -9.89 -17.10 6.11
N PRO A 101 -10.49 -18.31 6.02
CA PRO A 101 -9.91 -19.51 6.61
C PRO A 101 -8.46 -19.72 6.10
N ASN A 102 -7.50 -19.91 7.01
CA ASN A 102 -6.06 -19.99 6.71
C ASN A 102 -5.49 -18.77 5.99
N GLY A 103 -6.26 -17.68 5.93
CA GLY A 103 -5.80 -16.43 5.31
C GLY A 103 -4.71 -15.74 6.11
N ARG A 104 -4.02 -14.82 5.44
CA ARG A 104 -2.90 -14.06 6.01
C ARG A 104 -3.36 -12.71 6.57
N ILE A 105 -2.61 -12.23 7.53
CA ILE A 105 -2.82 -10.94 8.19
C ILE A 105 -1.61 -10.08 7.92
N LEU A 106 -1.79 -9.01 7.17
CA LEU A 106 -0.72 -8.17 6.68
C LEU A 106 -0.87 -6.74 7.20
N LEU A 107 0.25 -6.12 7.54
CA LEU A 107 0.36 -4.67 7.70
C LEU A 107 0.96 -4.09 6.42
N ASP A 108 0.24 -3.19 5.77
CA ASP A 108 0.68 -2.54 4.54
C ASP A 108 1.00 -1.08 4.84
N PHE A 109 2.27 -0.72 4.71
CA PHE A 109 2.81 0.59 4.97
C PHE A 109 2.96 1.36 3.66
N GLU A 110 2.28 2.50 3.54
CA GLU A 110 2.48 3.41 2.40
C GLU A 110 3.78 4.23 2.54
N GLY A 111 4.39 4.23 3.71
CA GLY A 111 5.67 4.85 4.03
C GLY A 111 5.80 5.12 5.51
N ALA A 112 6.99 4.86 6.06
CA ALA A 112 7.33 5.09 7.45
C ALA A 112 8.81 5.46 7.58
N GLY A 113 9.12 6.45 8.33
CA GLY A 113 10.45 7.00 8.25
C GLY A 113 11.33 6.81 9.46
N GLN A 114 12.57 6.40 9.25
CA GLN A 114 13.26 5.91 8.03
C GLN A 114 13.56 4.41 8.19
N LYS A 115 13.91 4.03 9.43
CA LYS A 115 14.11 2.64 9.88
C LYS A 115 12.91 2.27 10.72
N THR A 116 12.21 1.24 10.32
CA THR A 116 10.96 0.82 10.99
C THR A 116 11.12 -0.60 11.51
N GLU A 117 10.69 -0.82 12.74
CA GLU A 117 10.58 -2.14 13.36
C GLU A 117 9.14 -2.35 13.84
N VAL A 118 8.61 -3.53 13.58
CA VAL A 118 7.24 -3.93 13.91
C VAL A 118 7.23 -5.06 14.91
N TYR A 119 6.42 -4.91 15.97
CA TYR A 119 6.31 -5.89 17.05
C TYR A 119 4.85 -6.28 17.28
N ILE A 120 4.60 -7.57 17.35
CA ILE A 120 3.36 -8.13 17.89
C ILE A 120 3.67 -8.58 19.30
N TYR A 121 3.02 -7.93 20.27
CA TYR A 121 3.36 -8.06 21.69
C TYR A 121 4.85 -7.77 21.92
N THR A 122 5.66 -8.77 22.27
CA THR A 122 7.11 -8.62 22.48
C THR A 122 7.95 -9.19 21.32
N THR A 123 7.31 -9.77 20.31
CA THR A 123 8.00 -10.42 19.19
C THR A 123 8.18 -9.44 18.04
N ARG A 124 9.43 -9.18 17.63
CA ARG A 124 9.72 -8.45 16.40
C ARG A 124 9.37 -9.31 15.20
N VAL A 125 8.43 -8.83 14.38
CA VAL A 125 7.91 -9.57 13.21
C VAL A 125 8.45 -9.08 11.90
N ALA A 126 8.84 -7.80 11.82
CA ALA A 126 9.40 -7.22 10.61
C ALA A 126 10.31 -6.03 10.93
N SER A 127 11.19 -5.72 9.99
CA SER A 127 11.95 -4.48 9.95
C SER A 127 12.10 -4.01 8.50
N HIS A 128 12.17 -2.70 8.31
CA HIS A 128 12.32 -2.08 6.99
C HIS A 128 13.24 -0.86 7.07
N ILE A 129 14.03 -0.66 6.03
CA ILE A 129 14.88 0.52 5.85
C ILE A 129 14.45 1.18 4.55
N GLY A 130 13.98 2.41 4.64
CA GLY A 130 13.43 3.21 3.53
C GLY A 130 12.22 3.98 4.02
N GLY A 131 12.23 5.30 3.84
CA GLY A 131 11.14 6.14 4.33
C GLY A 131 10.06 6.39 3.28
N TYR A 132 10.37 6.25 2.00
CA TYR A 132 9.56 6.77 0.91
C TYR A 132 8.94 5.69 0.01
N ASP A 133 9.17 4.44 0.32
CA ASP A 133 8.64 3.29 -0.39
C ASP A 133 7.52 2.57 0.40
N GLU A 134 6.71 1.83 -0.33
CA GLU A 134 5.67 0.98 0.23
C GLU A 134 6.25 -0.40 0.54
N TRP A 135 5.84 -0.95 1.67
CA TRP A 135 6.24 -2.29 2.08
C TRP A 135 5.18 -2.96 2.93
N THR A 136 5.25 -4.27 3.02
CA THR A 136 4.26 -5.09 3.73
C THR A 136 4.94 -6.01 4.73
N ALA A 137 4.37 -6.09 5.93
CA ALA A 137 4.76 -7.03 6.97
C ALA A 137 3.68 -8.11 7.16
N ASP A 138 4.04 -9.36 7.04
CA ASP A 138 3.16 -10.46 7.44
C ASP A 138 3.28 -10.70 8.94
N ILE A 139 2.17 -10.56 9.63
CA ILE A 139 2.07 -10.68 11.09
C ILE A 139 1.31 -11.93 11.53
N THR A 140 0.94 -12.80 10.58
CA THR A 140 0.01 -13.92 10.80
C THR A 140 0.46 -14.84 11.91
N GLU A 141 1.67 -15.39 11.83
CA GLU A 141 2.16 -16.36 12.81
C GLU A 141 2.28 -15.77 14.21
N ALA A 142 2.75 -14.53 14.32
CA ALA A 142 2.88 -13.86 15.61
C ALA A 142 1.52 -13.53 16.24
N VAL A 143 0.55 -13.13 15.42
CA VAL A 143 -0.83 -12.92 15.87
C VAL A 143 -1.44 -14.23 16.33
N GLN A 144 -1.35 -15.31 15.56
CA GLN A 144 -1.87 -16.62 15.92
C GLN A 144 -1.24 -17.17 17.20
N ALA A 145 0.09 -17.02 17.35
CA ALA A 145 0.80 -17.41 18.54
C ALA A 145 0.30 -16.62 19.76
N PHE A 146 0.13 -15.29 19.63
CA PHE A 146 -0.30 -14.45 20.74
C PHE A 146 -1.76 -14.68 21.15
N VAL A 147 -2.69 -14.77 20.19
CA VAL A 147 -4.12 -15.00 20.51
C VAL A 147 -4.38 -16.36 21.16
N SER A 148 -3.48 -17.31 21.01
CA SER A 148 -3.52 -18.63 21.65
C SER A 148 -3.07 -18.57 23.13
N THR A 149 -2.58 -17.45 23.63
CA THR A 149 -2.13 -17.30 25.01
C THR A 149 -3.26 -16.84 25.93
N PRO A 150 -3.28 -17.27 27.21
CA PRO A 150 -4.21 -16.74 28.20
C PRO A 150 -4.07 -15.23 28.39
N GLU A 151 -2.89 -14.70 28.17
CA GLU A 151 -2.54 -13.30 28.34
C GLU A 151 -3.30 -12.39 27.37
N CYS A 152 -3.56 -12.84 26.17
CA CYS A 152 -4.37 -12.12 25.19
C CYS A 152 -5.73 -11.73 25.76
N VAL A 153 -6.43 -12.68 26.39
CA VAL A 153 -7.74 -12.42 26.99
C VAL A 153 -7.62 -11.67 28.31
N GLN A 154 -6.73 -12.11 29.20
CA GLN A 154 -6.65 -11.59 30.56
C GLN A 154 -6.13 -10.16 30.63
N ARG A 155 -5.20 -9.78 29.78
CA ARG A 155 -4.57 -8.45 29.82
C ARG A 155 -5.04 -7.50 28.72
N PHE A 156 -5.41 -8.04 27.57
CA PHE A 156 -5.71 -7.23 26.40
C PHE A 156 -7.15 -7.39 25.89
N GLY A 157 -8.00 -8.15 26.61
CA GLY A 157 -9.41 -8.32 26.27
C GLY A 157 -9.65 -8.96 24.91
N GLY A 158 -8.74 -9.85 24.49
CA GLY A 158 -8.80 -10.53 23.20
C GLY A 158 -8.20 -9.74 22.01
N LYS A 159 -7.68 -8.53 22.27
CA LYS A 159 -7.01 -7.71 21.23
C LYS A 159 -5.51 -7.99 21.20
N VAL A 160 -4.91 -7.70 20.05
CA VAL A 160 -3.48 -7.96 19.80
C VAL A 160 -2.68 -6.66 19.90
N PRO A 161 -1.70 -6.57 20.82
CA PRO A 161 -0.83 -5.41 20.92
C PRO A 161 0.09 -5.31 19.71
N LEU A 162 0.01 -4.18 19.02
CA LEU A 162 0.92 -3.77 17.95
C LEU A 162 1.78 -2.62 18.45
N SER A 163 3.10 -2.74 18.30
CA SER A 163 4.04 -1.64 18.54
C SER A 163 4.94 -1.45 17.34
N ILE A 164 5.22 -0.19 17.00
CA ILE A 164 6.04 0.18 15.85
C ILE A 164 7.05 1.22 16.30
N ARG A 165 8.33 0.96 16.03
CA ARG A 165 9.43 1.89 16.21
C ARG A 165 9.78 2.49 14.87
N CYS A 166 9.77 3.81 14.74
CA CYS A 166 10.29 4.54 13.60
C CYS A 166 11.50 5.37 14.05
N ASP A 167 12.57 5.35 13.27
CA ASP A 167 13.80 6.08 13.60
C ASP A 167 14.27 6.86 12.37
N ASN A 168 14.31 8.19 12.46
CA ASN A 168 14.79 9.07 11.40
C ASN A 168 16.23 9.56 11.62
N SER A 169 17.00 8.89 12.49
CA SER A 169 18.42 9.19 12.67
C SER A 169 19.14 9.13 11.34
N ARG A 170 20.04 10.06 11.13
CA ARG A 170 20.87 10.12 9.92
C ARG A 170 21.70 8.87 9.75
N ASP A 171 21.84 8.46 8.51
CA ASP A 171 22.61 7.31 8.13
C ASP A 171 23.22 7.54 6.74
N ALA A 172 24.53 7.37 6.62
CA ALA A 172 25.25 7.59 5.37
C ALA A 172 24.86 6.58 4.27
N GLU A 173 24.31 5.41 4.66
CA GLU A 173 23.89 4.34 3.73
C GLU A 173 22.43 4.47 3.31
N MET A 174 21.70 5.48 3.81
CA MET A 174 20.29 5.70 3.48
C MET A 174 20.09 6.95 2.60
N ILE A 175 18.97 6.96 1.87
CA ILE A 175 18.52 8.14 1.14
C ILE A 175 17.22 8.64 1.83
N PRO A 176 17.16 9.92 2.23
CA PRO A 176 18.22 10.92 2.21
C PRO A 176 19.34 10.64 3.22
N SER A 177 20.57 10.87 2.80
CA SER A 177 21.75 10.66 3.64
C SER A 177 21.95 11.80 4.66
N ASP A 178 22.95 11.65 5.51
CA ASP A 178 23.38 12.66 6.47
C ASP A 178 23.85 14.00 5.85
N LEU A 179 24.14 14.01 4.55
CA LEU A 179 24.51 15.21 3.79
C LEU A 179 23.31 16.02 3.29
N SER A 180 22.08 15.56 3.53
CA SER A 180 20.88 16.29 3.11
C SER A 180 20.68 17.56 3.96
N ASP A 181 20.36 18.67 3.30
CA ASP A 181 20.13 19.99 3.89
C ASP A 181 18.65 20.26 4.22
N PHE A 182 17.81 19.25 4.15
CA PHE A 182 16.38 19.32 4.48
C PHE A 182 16.02 18.40 5.65
N ASN A 183 14.87 18.69 6.27
CA ASN A 183 14.35 17.89 7.35
C ASN A 183 13.99 16.49 6.86
N VAL A 184 14.50 15.46 7.53
CA VAL A 184 14.11 14.06 7.30
C VAL A 184 12.92 13.75 8.20
N TYR A 185 11.74 13.65 7.60
CA TYR A 185 10.52 13.37 8.32
C TYR A 185 10.54 11.95 8.92
N GLY A 186 10.10 11.85 10.17
CA GLY A 186 10.06 10.59 10.90
C GLY A 186 8.66 10.24 11.39
N GLY A 187 8.43 8.94 11.58
CA GLY A 187 7.17 8.42 12.07
C GLY A 187 6.34 7.70 11.02
N LEU A 188 5.10 7.41 11.38
CA LEU A 188 4.09 6.84 10.50
C LEU A 188 3.40 7.97 9.73
N TYR A 189 4.12 8.64 8.86
CA TYR A 189 3.68 9.87 8.19
C TYR A 189 2.86 9.63 6.92
N ARG A 190 2.68 8.36 6.52
CA ARG A 190 1.71 7.90 5.52
C ARG A 190 0.76 6.89 6.14
N TYR A 191 -0.22 6.43 5.37
CA TYR A 191 -1.20 5.50 5.88
C TYR A 191 -0.60 4.13 6.20
N LEU A 192 -1.17 3.51 7.21
CA LEU A 192 -0.94 2.12 7.59
C LEU A 192 -2.25 1.37 7.50
N ASN A 193 -2.26 0.27 6.76
CA ASN A 193 -3.44 -0.54 6.55
C ASN A 193 -3.27 -1.93 7.18
N LEU A 194 -4.33 -2.43 7.82
CA LEU A 194 -4.46 -3.83 8.20
C LEU A 194 -5.21 -4.54 7.08
N ALA A 195 -4.58 -5.50 6.44
CA ALA A 195 -5.14 -6.23 5.31
C ALA A 195 -5.26 -7.72 5.62
N TYR A 196 -6.38 -8.29 5.22
CA TYR A 196 -6.60 -9.74 5.23
C TYR A 196 -6.65 -10.24 3.81
N VAL A 197 -5.86 -11.26 3.50
CA VAL A 197 -5.82 -11.87 2.18
C VAL A 197 -6.00 -13.39 2.30
N PRO A 198 -6.52 -14.06 1.26
CA PRO A 198 -6.57 -15.52 1.21
C PRO A 198 -5.18 -16.15 1.36
N GLU A 199 -5.15 -17.45 1.61
CA GLU A 199 -3.93 -18.25 1.76
C GLU A 199 -2.97 -18.10 0.56
N VAL A 200 -3.52 -17.96 -0.64
CA VAL A 200 -2.82 -17.55 -1.86
C VAL A 200 -3.46 -16.30 -2.44
N SER A 201 -2.67 -15.31 -2.75
CA SER A 201 -3.16 -14.01 -3.20
C SER A 201 -2.30 -13.37 -4.28
N ILE A 202 -2.86 -12.43 -5.03
CA ILE A 202 -2.13 -11.58 -5.95
C ILE A 202 -1.48 -10.46 -5.13
N ASP A 203 -0.16 -10.39 -5.19
CA ASP A 203 0.63 -9.31 -4.59
C ASP A 203 0.67 -8.08 -5.51
N ARG A 204 0.87 -8.33 -6.81
CA ARG A 204 1.01 -7.28 -7.81
C ARG A 204 0.62 -7.78 -9.20
N VAL A 205 0.07 -6.88 -10.00
CA VAL A 205 -0.21 -7.10 -11.43
C VAL A 205 0.74 -6.24 -12.27
N GLN A 206 1.29 -6.83 -13.33
CA GLN A 206 2.05 -6.12 -14.35
C GLN A 206 1.29 -6.23 -15.66
N ILE A 207 1.03 -5.10 -16.31
CA ILE A 207 0.36 -5.01 -17.59
C ILE A 207 1.30 -4.34 -18.59
N ASP A 208 1.66 -5.07 -19.64
CA ASP A 208 2.45 -4.57 -20.75
C ASP A 208 1.53 -4.39 -21.95
N ALA A 209 1.30 -3.14 -22.34
CA ALA A 209 0.44 -2.73 -23.44
C ALA A 209 1.30 -2.10 -24.55
N VAL A 210 1.78 -2.93 -25.49
CA VAL A 210 2.78 -2.54 -26.50
C VAL A 210 2.11 -2.34 -27.86
N LEU A 211 2.20 -1.12 -28.39
CA LEU A 211 1.70 -0.75 -29.70
C LEU A 211 2.65 -1.17 -30.83
N ASP A 212 2.09 -1.50 -31.98
CA ASP A 212 2.85 -1.64 -33.21
C ASP A 212 3.31 -0.25 -33.73
N LYS A 213 4.26 -0.24 -34.68
CA LYS A 213 4.80 1.00 -35.25
C LYS A 213 3.75 1.91 -35.90
N ASN A 214 2.64 1.34 -36.32
CA ASN A 214 1.56 2.08 -36.99
C ASN A 214 0.46 2.51 -36.04
N LEU A 215 0.57 2.19 -34.73
CA LEU A 215 -0.40 2.48 -33.66
C LEU A 215 -1.80 1.88 -33.92
N LYS A 216 -1.89 0.86 -34.78
CA LYS A 216 -3.16 0.22 -35.17
C LYS A 216 -3.41 -1.12 -34.49
N LYS A 217 -2.38 -1.69 -33.93
CA LYS A 217 -2.44 -2.96 -33.21
C LYS A 217 -1.63 -2.86 -31.95
N ALA A 218 -2.02 -3.61 -30.95
CA ALA A 218 -1.26 -3.73 -29.73
C ALA A 218 -1.17 -5.19 -29.27
N THR A 219 -0.10 -5.54 -28.61
CA THR A 219 0.02 -6.75 -27.81
C THR A 219 -0.21 -6.38 -26.34
N LEU A 220 -1.17 -7.03 -25.73
CA LEU A 220 -1.46 -6.91 -24.30
C LEU A 220 -0.95 -8.16 -23.60
N ALA A 221 -0.07 -8.00 -22.63
CA ALA A 221 0.37 -9.07 -21.75
C ALA A 221 0.05 -8.71 -20.28
N VAL A 222 -0.62 -9.61 -19.60
CA VAL A 222 -0.98 -9.48 -18.18
C VAL A 222 -0.24 -10.56 -17.39
N GLN A 223 0.47 -10.15 -16.35
CA GLN A 223 1.24 -11.02 -15.48
C GLN A 223 0.86 -10.70 -14.03
N ALA A 224 0.79 -11.72 -13.18
CA ALA A 224 0.60 -11.56 -11.76
C ALA A 224 1.80 -12.05 -10.98
N PHE A 225 2.12 -11.37 -9.90
CA PHE A 225 3.02 -11.82 -8.86
C PHE A 225 2.17 -12.28 -7.68
N PHE A 226 2.51 -13.42 -7.13
CA PHE A 226 1.70 -14.05 -6.09
C PHE A 226 2.39 -14.02 -4.74
N TYR A 227 1.60 -13.74 -3.72
CA TYR A 227 1.95 -14.02 -2.34
C TYR A 227 1.37 -15.39 -1.97
N ASN A 228 2.24 -16.38 -1.76
CA ASN A 228 1.88 -17.78 -1.61
C ASN A 228 2.83 -18.50 -0.63
N PRO A 229 2.77 -18.17 0.66
CA PRO A 229 3.67 -18.76 1.66
C PRO A 229 3.37 -20.25 1.90
N SER A 230 2.18 -20.73 1.57
CA SER A 230 1.77 -22.14 1.71
C SER A 230 2.14 -23.01 0.53
N ASP A 231 2.86 -22.49 -0.48
CA ASP A 231 3.31 -23.22 -1.67
C ASP A 231 2.15 -23.92 -2.44
N ILE A 232 0.99 -23.26 -2.53
CA ILE A 232 -0.14 -23.74 -3.31
C ILE A 232 0.29 -23.87 -4.78
N ARG A 233 0.00 -25.03 -5.40
CA ARG A 233 0.48 -25.36 -6.75
C ARG A 233 -0.56 -25.12 -7.84
N LYS A 234 -1.80 -24.88 -7.46
CA LYS A 234 -2.91 -24.79 -8.41
C LYS A 234 -3.99 -23.83 -7.91
N THR A 235 -4.37 -22.90 -8.77
CA THR A 235 -5.49 -21.99 -8.55
C THR A 235 -6.11 -21.61 -9.89
N THR A 236 -7.30 -21.02 -9.90
CA THR A 236 -7.96 -20.52 -11.11
C THR A 236 -7.95 -19.01 -11.13
N ALA A 237 -7.57 -18.42 -12.26
CA ALA A 237 -7.64 -16.98 -12.49
C ALA A 237 -8.67 -16.70 -13.59
N HIS A 238 -9.58 -15.77 -13.31
CA HIS A 238 -10.53 -15.22 -14.27
C HIS A 238 -10.13 -13.79 -14.59
N ILE A 239 -9.87 -13.49 -15.87
CA ILE A 239 -9.35 -12.24 -16.36
C ILE A 239 -10.35 -11.56 -17.28
N ILE A 240 -10.79 -10.35 -16.95
CA ILE A 240 -11.69 -9.54 -17.75
C ILE A 240 -10.98 -8.24 -18.10
N VAL A 241 -10.91 -7.91 -19.40
CA VAL A 241 -10.42 -6.61 -19.84
C VAL A 241 -11.56 -5.82 -20.47
N LYS A 242 -11.74 -4.58 -19.97
CA LYS A 242 -12.77 -3.64 -20.43
C LYS A 242 -12.13 -2.45 -21.12
N SER A 243 -12.76 -1.98 -22.22
CA SER A 243 -12.40 -0.74 -22.90
C SER A 243 -12.71 0.49 -22.02
N PRO A 244 -12.25 1.71 -22.40
CA PRO A 244 -12.61 2.95 -21.72
C PRO A 244 -14.12 3.19 -21.61
N SER A 245 -14.90 2.68 -22.56
CA SER A 245 -16.36 2.73 -22.54
C SER A 245 -17.02 1.67 -21.63
N GLY A 246 -16.23 0.83 -20.94
CA GLY A 246 -16.71 -0.27 -20.10
C GLY A 246 -17.10 -1.56 -20.83
N LYS A 247 -16.93 -1.61 -22.18
CA LYS A 247 -17.22 -2.81 -22.95
C LYS A 247 -16.17 -3.89 -22.71
N ILE A 248 -16.60 -5.13 -22.41
CA ILE A 248 -15.71 -6.27 -22.29
C ILE A 248 -15.10 -6.58 -23.65
N ILE A 249 -13.78 -6.58 -23.75
CA ILE A 249 -13.01 -6.91 -24.95
C ILE A 249 -12.28 -8.23 -24.85
N LEU A 250 -11.96 -8.67 -23.61
CA LEU A 250 -11.39 -9.98 -23.32
C LEU A 250 -12.05 -10.54 -22.06
N ASN A 251 -12.27 -11.86 -22.06
CA ASN A 251 -12.83 -12.58 -20.93
C ASN A 251 -12.30 -14.01 -20.98
N GLU A 252 -11.34 -14.31 -20.11
CA GLU A 252 -10.64 -15.58 -20.09
C GLU A 252 -10.56 -16.15 -18.68
N GLU A 253 -10.71 -17.46 -18.57
CA GLU A 253 -10.50 -18.22 -17.35
C GLU A 253 -9.44 -19.28 -17.59
N LYS A 254 -8.49 -19.40 -16.68
CA LYS A 254 -7.44 -20.41 -16.79
C LYS A 254 -6.91 -20.87 -15.44
N GLU A 255 -6.41 -22.08 -15.44
CA GLU A 255 -5.62 -22.61 -14.34
C GLU A 255 -4.21 -22.00 -14.34
N VAL A 256 -3.75 -21.59 -13.18
CA VAL A 256 -2.43 -21.00 -12.98
C VAL A 256 -1.69 -21.65 -11.82
N MET A 257 -0.38 -21.68 -11.92
CA MET A 257 0.51 -22.07 -10.83
C MET A 257 0.99 -20.78 -10.15
N PRO A 258 0.54 -20.47 -8.94
CA PRO A 258 0.79 -19.18 -8.30
C PRO A 258 2.15 -19.16 -7.57
N LEU A 259 3.23 -19.52 -8.27
CA LEU A 259 4.59 -19.55 -7.75
C LEU A 259 5.37 -18.35 -8.30
N GLY A 260 5.61 -17.36 -7.44
CA GLY A 260 6.31 -16.13 -7.83
C GLY A 260 5.53 -15.35 -8.91
N LYS A 261 5.98 -15.37 -10.16
CA LYS A 261 5.38 -14.64 -11.29
C LYS A 261 4.77 -15.61 -12.30
N ALA A 262 3.53 -15.36 -12.72
CA ALA A 262 2.90 -16.11 -13.80
C ALA A 262 2.26 -15.22 -14.86
N SER A 263 2.27 -15.68 -16.12
CA SER A 263 1.53 -15.04 -17.21
C SER A 263 0.06 -15.45 -17.15
N LEU A 264 -0.81 -14.46 -17.04
CA LEU A 264 -2.25 -14.65 -16.98
C LEU A 264 -2.91 -14.56 -18.36
N LEU A 265 -2.46 -13.61 -19.19
CA LEU A 265 -3.06 -13.33 -20.50
C LEU A 265 -2.00 -12.84 -21.47
N THR A 266 -2.12 -13.23 -22.73
CA THR A 266 -1.44 -12.56 -23.86
C THR A 266 -2.42 -12.50 -25.02
N ALA A 267 -2.73 -11.28 -25.50
CA ALA A 267 -3.72 -11.06 -26.55
C ALA A 267 -3.30 -9.95 -27.49
N ASN A 268 -3.82 -10.01 -28.73
CA ASN A 268 -3.65 -8.97 -29.72
C ASN A 268 -4.92 -8.11 -29.80
N ILE A 269 -4.78 -6.83 -29.59
CA ILE A 269 -5.87 -5.85 -29.63
C ILE A 269 -5.80 -5.11 -30.96
N GLN A 270 -6.92 -5.09 -31.68
CA GLN A 270 -7.04 -4.37 -32.95
C GLN A 270 -7.63 -2.99 -32.72
N LYS A 271 -7.01 -1.95 -33.28
CA LYS A 271 -7.44 -0.55 -33.18
C LYS A 271 -7.74 -0.12 -31.74
N PRO A 272 -6.75 -0.22 -30.84
CA PRO A 272 -6.97 0.23 -29.47
C PRO A 272 -7.27 1.73 -29.43
N GLU A 273 -8.10 2.16 -28.47
CA GLU A 273 -8.24 3.56 -28.11
C GLU A 273 -6.94 4.01 -27.43
N LEU A 274 -6.30 5.03 -28.00
CA LEU A 274 -4.99 5.47 -27.53
C LEU A 274 -5.15 6.45 -26.36
N TRP A 275 -4.27 6.32 -25.40
CA TRP A 275 -4.16 7.25 -24.30
C TRP A 275 -3.29 8.46 -24.70
N SER A 276 -3.76 9.67 -24.40
CA SER A 276 -2.96 10.90 -24.43
C SER A 276 -3.28 11.74 -23.19
N ASP A 277 -2.56 12.83 -22.99
CA ASP A 277 -2.83 13.81 -21.95
C ASP A 277 -4.11 14.61 -22.21
N GLU A 278 -4.50 14.78 -23.46
CA GLU A 278 -5.75 15.43 -23.87
C GLU A 278 -6.95 14.45 -23.80
N ASP A 279 -6.73 13.18 -24.09
CA ASP A 279 -7.74 12.11 -24.04
C ASP A 279 -7.18 10.89 -23.28
N PRO A 280 -7.30 10.86 -21.95
CA PRO A 280 -6.73 9.81 -21.12
C PRO A 280 -7.55 8.51 -21.13
N ALA A 281 -7.67 7.89 -22.29
CA ALA A 281 -8.41 6.64 -22.50
C ALA A 281 -7.79 5.48 -21.70
N LEU A 282 -8.45 5.06 -20.59
CA LEU A 282 -7.98 4.01 -19.71
C LEU A 282 -8.84 2.75 -19.81
N TYR A 283 -8.18 1.64 -20.06
CA TYR A 283 -8.74 0.30 -19.97
C TYR A 283 -8.68 -0.19 -18.53
N THR A 284 -9.55 -1.13 -18.19
CA THR A 284 -9.56 -1.79 -16.88
C THR A 284 -9.32 -3.29 -17.07
N CYS A 285 -8.37 -3.83 -16.33
CA CYS A 285 -8.11 -5.26 -16.21
C CYS A 285 -8.56 -5.71 -14.82
N GLU A 286 -9.57 -6.57 -14.78
CA GLU A 286 -10.07 -7.21 -13.56
C GLU A 286 -9.57 -8.65 -13.53
N ILE A 287 -8.94 -9.05 -12.43
CA ILE A 287 -8.44 -10.40 -12.22
C ILE A 287 -9.08 -10.93 -10.95
N THR A 288 -9.80 -12.03 -11.06
CA THR A 288 -10.36 -12.74 -9.90
C THR A 288 -9.62 -14.06 -9.75
N LEU A 289 -8.96 -14.23 -8.60
CA LEU A 289 -8.30 -15.47 -8.23
C LEU A 289 -9.23 -16.32 -7.38
N HIS A 290 -9.42 -17.58 -7.74
CA HIS A 290 -10.28 -18.53 -7.01
C HIS A 290 -9.45 -19.66 -6.44
N HIS A 291 -9.52 -19.86 -5.12
CA HIS A 291 -8.87 -20.98 -4.45
C HIS A 291 -9.70 -21.45 -3.26
N ASN A 292 -10.03 -22.76 -3.19
CA ASN A 292 -10.76 -23.37 -2.07
C ASN A 292 -12.03 -22.60 -1.64
N GLY A 293 -12.81 -22.10 -2.63
CA GLY A 293 -14.03 -21.34 -2.37
C GLY A 293 -13.80 -19.90 -1.89
N GLN A 294 -12.56 -19.46 -1.82
CA GLN A 294 -12.20 -18.07 -1.54
C GLN A 294 -11.91 -17.34 -2.85
N GLU A 295 -12.22 -16.06 -2.86
CA GLU A 295 -11.96 -15.19 -3.99
C GLU A 295 -11.14 -13.97 -3.58
N GLN A 296 -10.22 -13.57 -4.46
CA GLN A 296 -9.53 -12.30 -4.38
C GLN A 296 -9.63 -11.59 -5.72
N LYS A 297 -9.98 -10.31 -5.70
CA LYS A 297 -10.10 -9.49 -6.90
C LYS A 297 -9.02 -8.42 -6.93
N ALA A 298 -8.27 -8.33 -8.03
CA ALA A 298 -7.36 -7.24 -8.36
C ALA A 298 -7.92 -6.46 -9.56
N ILE A 299 -7.84 -5.13 -9.50
CA ILE A 299 -8.30 -4.24 -10.57
C ILE A 299 -7.18 -3.29 -10.90
N GLU A 300 -6.72 -3.30 -12.16
CA GLU A 300 -5.69 -2.40 -12.65
C GLU A 300 -6.18 -1.63 -13.86
N ARG A 301 -5.76 -0.36 -13.97
CA ARG A 301 -6.03 0.47 -15.13
C ARG A 301 -4.76 0.66 -15.94
N PHE A 302 -4.90 0.66 -17.26
CA PHE A 302 -3.79 0.86 -18.19
C PHE A 302 -4.24 1.60 -19.45
N GLY A 303 -3.29 2.20 -20.16
CA GLY A 303 -3.55 2.86 -21.44
C GLY A 303 -2.62 2.34 -22.53
N PHE A 304 -3.11 2.30 -23.78
CA PHE A 304 -2.27 2.07 -24.93
C PHE A 304 -1.64 3.39 -25.37
N ARG A 305 -0.34 3.56 -25.14
CA ARG A 305 0.38 4.80 -25.42
C ARG A 305 1.69 4.53 -26.15
N HIS A 306 2.11 5.49 -26.96
CA HIS A 306 3.43 5.52 -27.56
C HIS A 306 4.20 6.72 -27.02
N PHE A 307 5.45 6.50 -26.68
CA PHE A 307 6.38 7.53 -26.26
C PHE A 307 7.71 7.33 -27.00
N GLU A 308 8.19 8.40 -27.62
CA GLU A 308 9.42 8.37 -28.40
C GLU A 308 10.22 9.64 -28.13
N PHE A 309 11.51 9.50 -27.90
CA PHE A 309 12.45 10.63 -27.93
C PHE A 309 12.87 10.87 -29.38
N VAL A 310 12.48 12.01 -29.91
CA VAL A 310 12.90 12.42 -31.24
C VAL A 310 14.08 13.36 -31.11
N GLU A 311 15.15 13.08 -31.83
CA GLU A 311 16.27 14.01 -31.92
C GLU A 311 15.77 15.35 -32.47
N LYS A 312 16.12 16.46 -31.80
CA LYS A 312 15.55 17.78 -32.09
C LYS A 312 16.04 18.30 -33.43
N ASP A 313 15.35 17.92 -34.50
CA ASP A 313 15.48 18.58 -35.79
C ASP A 313 14.51 19.77 -35.83
N HIS A 314 15.02 20.98 -36.08
CA HIS A 314 14.26 22.23 -36.06
C HIS A 314 13.16 22.34 -37.12
N SER A 315 12.89 21.29 -37.90
CA SER A 315 11.95 21.29 -39.02
C SER A 315 10.76 20.32 -38.91
N ALA A 316 10.66 19.50 -37.89
CA ALA A 316 9.55 18.54 -37.75
C ALA A 316 8.49 19.04 -36.77
N SER A 317 7.53 19.78 -37.31
CA SER A 317 6.21 19.92 -36.68
C SER A 317 5.39 18.67 -36.97
N THR A 318 4.60 18.22 -35.98
CA THR A 318 3.56 17.19 -36.03
C THR A 318 3.99 15.75 -35.80
N VAL A 319 4.43 15.51 -34.55
CA VAL A 319 4.01 14.29 -33.85
C VAL A 319 3.24 14.78 -32.64
N PRO A 320 2.06 14.26 -32.29
CA PRO A 320 1.46 14.56 -31.01
C PRO A 320 2.37 13.92 -29.96
N ALA A 321 3.39 14.68 -29.59
CA ALA A 321 4.32 14.29 -28.57
C ALA A 321 3.79 14.90 -27.31
N PHE A 322 3.22 14.14 -26.44
CA PHE A 322 3.57 14.29 -25.05
C PHE A 322 3.02 13.14 -24.24
N CYS A 323 3.88 12.38 -23.68
CA CYS A 323 3.51 11.45 -22.65
C CYS A 323 4.29 11.78 -21.39
N CYS A 324 3.65 12.43 -20.43
CA CYS A 324 4.10 12.31 -19.07
C CYS A 324 3.84 10.87 -18.61
N ALA A 325 4.88 10.21 -18.17
CA ALA A 325 4.79 8.88 -17.63
C ALA A 325 3.91 8.91 -16.36
N VAL A 326 2.67 8.46 -16.47
CA VAL A 326 2.00 7.95 -15.28
C VAL A 326 2.58 6.56 -15.06
N HIS A 327 3.47 6.48 -14.11
CA HIS A 327 3.89 5.20 -13.56
C HIS A 327 2.66 4.56 -12.91
N THR A 328 2.22 3.45 -13.47
CA THR A 328 1.67 2.41 -12.61
C THR A 328 2.75 2.12 -11.59
N ALA A 329 2.46 2.42 -10.33
CA ALA A 329 3.40 2.27 -9.25
C ALA A 329 3.98 0.86 -9.29
N THR A 330 5.21 0.77 -9.75
CA THR A 330 6.00 -0.43 -9.58
C THR A 330 6.35 -0.50 -8.12
N LYS A 331 5.74 -1.39 -7.38
CA LYS A 331 6.22 -1.78 -6.06
C LYS A 331 7.68 -2.19 -6.25
N THR A 332 8.59 -1.39 -5.72
CA THR A 332 10.02 -1.60 -5.86
C THR A 332 10.38 -2.92 -5.21
N MET A 333 11.24 -3.66 -5.87
CA MET A 333 11.71 -4.98 -5.47
C MET A 333 12.09 -5.02 -3.99
N ARG A 334 11.66 -6.08 -3.35
CA ARG A 334 12.28 -6.57 -2.12
C ARG A 334 13.68 -7.08 -2.47
N ALA A 335 14.71 -6.51 -1.87
CA ALA A 335 15.98 -7.16 -1.71
C ALA A 335 15.92 -8.10 -0.50
#